data_678aad93486197c4504028f00415ec1e
#
_entry.id   678aad93486197c4504028f00415ec1e
#
_cell.length_a   1.000
_cell.length_b   1.000
_cell.length_c   1.000
_cell.angle_alpha   90.00
_cell.angle_beta   90.00
_cell.angle_gamma   90.00
#
_symmetry.space_group_name_H-M   'P 1'
#
loop_
_entity.id
_entity.type
_entity.pdbx_description
1 polymer ?
#
loop_
_entity_poly.entity_id
_entity_poly.type
_entity_poly.pdbx_seq_one_letter_code
_entity_poly.pdbx_strand_id
1 'polypeptide(L)'
;MLVAALWLSSCGDAVNNTRLPNYPVYLNLSGAGVWNTYGVGGVGMHREFIKDKNLPGGFPYLASSYTGYGGILLAGVDAASNFADETWPYLPVAYDMSCPVEAERDVVVYVDDNTFEAVCPKCQSHYTLMSGGGPIAGPAVGLRYGLEPYKCIGSPMTGFIITRR
;
A
#
# COMPACT_ATOMS: atom_id res chain seq x y z
N MET A 1 36.82 -11.66 39.69
CA MET A 1 36.54 -11.01 38.39
C MET A 1 35.15 -11.48 37.94
N LEU A 2 34.12 -10.63 38.13
CA LEU A 2 32.79 -10.91 37.64
C LEU A 2 32.67 -10.37 36.21
N VAL A 3 32.45 -11.24 35.24
CA VAL A 3 32.15 -10.84 33.86
C VAL A 3 30.63 -10.63 33.77
N ALA A 4 30.19 -9.39 33.69
CA ALA A 4 28.79 -9.03 33.43
C ALA A 4 28.50 -9.26 31.95
N ALA A 5 27.74 -10.28 31.61
CA ALA A 5 27.22 -10.51 30.29
C ALA A 5 26.11 -9.50 29.98
N LEU A 6 26.38 -8.49 29.16
CA LEU A 6 25.37 -7.60 28.59
C LEU A 6 24.57 -8.41 27.55
N TRP A 7 23.35 -8.74 27.90
CA TRP A 7 22.35 -9.25 26.94
C TRP A 7 21.84 -8.06 26.11
N LEU A 8 22.36 -7.91 24.90
CA LEU A 8 21.79 -7.02 23.88
C LEU A 8 20.57 -7.73 23.28
N SER A 9 19.40 -7.56 23.90
CA SER A 9 18.12 -7.93 23.28
C SER A 9 17.77 -6.85 22.25
N SER A 10 18.35 -6.95 21.05
CA SER A 10 17.88 -6.24 19.87
C SER A 10 16.77 -7.05 19.20
N CYS A 11 15.60 -7.11 19.81
CA CYS A 11 14.38 -7.44 19.09
C CYS A 11 13.86 -6.14 18.46
N GLY A 12 14.25 -5.88 17.24
CA GLY A 12 13.51 -4.96 16.36
C GLY A 12 12.14 -5.59 16.11
N ASP A 13 11.13 -5.15 16.88
CA ASP A 13 9.77 -5.66 16.70
C ASP A 13 9.25 -5.26 15.31
N ALA A 14 8.97 -6.25 14.48
CA ALA A 14 8.52 -6.07 13.11
C ALA A 14 7.13 -5.38 13.06
N VAL A 15 6.94 -4.54 12.04
CA VAL A 15 5.61 -3.96 11.75
C VAL A 15 4.65 -5.07 11.33
N ASN A 16 3.45 -5.09 11.91
CA ASN A 16 2.40 -6.04 11.54
C ASN A 16 1.57 -5.49 10.38
N ASN A 17 1.76 -6.05 9.21
CA ASN A 17 1.06 -5.70 7.97
C ASN A 17 -0.03 -6.71 7.58
N THR A 18 -0.43 -7.61 8.49
CA THR A 18 -1.42 -8.66 8.22
C THR A 18 -2.60 -8.58 9.18
N ARG A 19 -2.91 -7.37 9.65
CA ARG A 19 -3.96 -7.12 10.63
C ARG A 19 -5.36 -7.28 10.07
N LEU A 20 -5.53 -6.99 8.77
CA LEU A 20 -6.83 -6.98 8.11
C LEU A 20 -7.31 -8.39 7.75
N PRO A 21 -8.65 -8.59 7.64
CA PRO A 21 -9.20 -9.85 7.19
C PRO A 21 -8.74 -10.24 5.78
N ASN A 22 -8.57 -11.55 5.54
CA ASN A 22 -8.11 -12.07 4.26
C ASN A 22 -9.21 -12.00 3.20
N TYR A 23 -9.24 -10.91 2.42
CA TYR A 23 -10.12 -10.73 1.26
C TYR A 23 -9.35 -10.95 -0.05
N PRO A 24 -10.01 -11.46 -1.11
CA PRO A 24 -9.36 -11.66 -2.40
C PRO A 24 -8.94 -10.34 -3.02
N VAL A 25 -7.78 -10.36 -3.69
CA VAL A 25 -7.25 -9.23 -4.45
C VAL A 25 -6.83 -9.72 -5.83
N TYR A 26 -7.47 -9.17 -6.83
CA TYR A 26 -7.11 -9.35 -8.23
C TYR A 26 -7.59 -8.16 -9.04
N LEU A 27 -6.67 -7.31 -9.47
CA LEU A 27 -6.97 -6.17 -10.31
C LEU A 27 -6.02 -6.18 -11.51
N ASN A 28 -6.60 -6.29 -12.70
CA ASN A 28 -5.83 -6.31 -13.94
C ASN A 28 -5.74 -4.91 -14.55
N LEU A 29 -4.56 -4.32 -14.48
CA LEU A 29 -4.20 -3.06 -15.12
C LEU A 29 -3.22 -3.30 -16.28
N SER A 30 -3.13 -4.55 -16.79
CA SER A 30 -2.25 -4.87 -17.90
C SER A 30 -2.76 -4.27 -19.21
N GLY A 31 -1.82 -3.96 -20.09
CA GLY A 31 -2.08 -3.23 -21.33
C GLY A 31 -1.74 -1.74 -21.19
N ALA A 32 -0.93 -1.24 -22.13
CA ALA A 32 -0.44 0.14 -22.08
C ALA A 32 -1.57 1.18 -21.99
N GLY A 33 -2.69 0.98 -22.69
CA GLY A 33 -3.83 1.89 -22.64
C GLY A 33 -4.51 1.92 -21.27
N VAL A 34 -4.69 0.77 -20.63
CA VAL A 34 -5.29 0.67 -19.28
C VAL A 34 -4.36 1.27 -18.24
N TRP A 35 -3.07 0.90 -18.29
CA TRP A 35 -2.08 1.43 -17.36
C TRP A 35 -1.91 2.94 -17.47
N ASN A 36 -1.80 3.48 -18.68
CA ASN A 36 -1.65 4.91 -18.90
C ASN A 36 -2.87 5.72 -18.41
N THR A 37 -4.05 5.13 -18.47
CA THR A 37 -5.30 5.80 -18.05
C THR A 37 -5.52 5.69 -16.54
N TYR A 38 -5.32 4.51 -15.96
CA TYR A 38 -5.73 4.20 -14.59
C TYR A 38 -4.56 3.85 -13.66
N GLY A 39 -3.36 3.63 -14.17
CA GLY A 39 -2.18 3.38 -13.37
C GLY A 39 -1.56 4.66 -12.78
N VAL A 40 -0.34 4.50 -12.28
CA VAL A 40 0.51 5.60 -11.83
C VAL A 40 1.67 5.75 -12.82
N GLY A 41 1.99 6.99 -13.17
CA GLY A 41 3.02 7.31 -14.18
C GLY A 41 4.30 7.92 -13.60
N GLY A 42 4.43 8.00 -12.28
CA GLY A 42 5.59 8.60 -11.62
C GLY A 42 5.49 8.59 -10.11
N VAL A 43 6.57 9.05 -9.49
CA VAL A 43 6.67 9.22 -8.03
C VAL A 43 5.67 10.29 -7.56
N GLY A 44 5.00 10.04 -6.43
CA GLY A 44 4.02 10.95 -5.84
C GLY A 44 2.62 10.85 -6.46
N MET A 45 2.43 10.05 -7.51
CA MET A 45 1.09 9.78 -8.05
C MET A 45 0.41 8.64 -7.26
N HIS A 46 -0.90 8.75 -7.11
CA HIS A 46 -1.71 7.67 -6.51
C HIS A 46 -3.05 7.47 -7.23
N ARG A 47 -3.65 6.30 -7.04
CA ARG A 47 -4.98 5.92 -7.53
C ARG A 47 -5.67 5.01 -6.51
N GLU A 48 -6.96 5.19 -6.36
CA GLU A 48 -7.80 4.39 -5.48
C GLU A 48 -8.72 3.50 -6.29
N PHE A 49 -8.77 2.20 -5.95
CA PHE A 49 -9.66 1.24 -6.60
C PHE A 49 -10.58 0.61 -5.56
N ILE A 50 -11.85 0.96 -5.62
CA ILE A 50 -12.91 0.38 -4.78
C ILE A 50 -14.04 -0.06 -5.71
N LYS A 51 -14.11 -1.36 -6.00
CA LYS A 51 -15.07 -1.91 -6.96
C LYS A 51 -16.51 -1.60 -6.57
N ASP A 52 -16.87 -1.76 -5.32
CA ASP A 52 -18.24 -1.55 -4.82
C ASP A 52 -18.68 -0.07 -4.93
N LYS A 53 -17.73 0.86 -4.98
CA LYS A 53 -17.98 2.29 -5.18
C LYS A 53 -17.74 2.75 -6.62
N ASN A 54 -17.37 1.84 -7.52
CA ASN A 54 -16.98 2.13 -8.90
C ASN A 54 -15.88 3.20 -9.01
N LEU A 55 -14.86 3.12 -8.14
CA LEU A 55 -13.70 4.02 -8.14
C LEU A 55 -12.47 3.31 -8.70
N PRO A 56 -11.68 3.98 -9.59
CA PRO A 56 -11.96 5.28 -10.21
C PRO A 56 -13.09 5.17 -11.24
N GLY A 57 -13.82 6.27 -11.44
CA GLY A 57 -14.94 6.31 -12.37
C GLY A 57 -14.51 5.91 -13.79
N GLY A 58 -15.30 5.05 -14.44
CA GLY A 58 -15.00 4.55 -15.79
C GLY A 58 -14.00 3.40 -15.87
N PHE A 59 -13.43 2.95 -14.75
CA PHE A 59 -12.58 1.76 -14.76
C PHE A 59 -13.41 0.50 -15.10
N PRO A 60 -12.99 -0.32 -16.10
CA PRO A 60 -13.79 -1.46 -16.56
C PRO A 60 -13.62 -2.68 -15.63
N TYR A 61 -14.22 -2.63 -14.46
CA TYR A 61 -14.21 -3.77 -13.53
C TYR A 61 -14.81 -5.02 -14.15
N LEU A 62 -14.09 -6.12 -14.10
CA LEU A 62 -14.58 -7.43 -14.51
C LEU A 62 -15.24 -8.15 -13.33
N ALA A 63 -15.99 -9.21 -13.62
CA ALA A 63 -16.53 -10.09 -12.59
C ALA A 63 -15.43 -10.67 -11.69
N SER A 64 -14.27 -10.98 -12.29
CA SER A 64 -13.07 -11.48 -11.61
C SER A 64 -12.23 -10.41 -10.90
N SER A 65 -12.61 -9.13 -10.97
CA SER A 65 -11.89 -8.08 -10.24
C SER A 65 -12.26 -8.09 -8.77
N TYR A 66 -11.26 -8.07 -7.90
CA TYR A 66 -11.38 -8.02 -6.44
C TYR A 66 -10.43 -6.97 -5.89
N THR A 67 -10.91 -6.09 -5.03
CA THR A 67 -10.16 -4.94 -4.51
C THR A 67 -9.80 -5.04 -3.03
N GLY A 68 -9.73 -6.24 -2.46
CA GLY A 68 -9.32 -6.41 -1.07
C GLY A 68 -10.44 -6.08 -0.07
N TYR A 69 -10.05 -5.74 1.16
CA TYR A 69 -10.96 -5.47 2.26
C TYR A 69 -11.54 -4.06 2.19
N GLY A 70 -10.69 -3.03 2.15
CA GLY A 70 -11.13 -1.61 2.08
C GLY A 70 -11.01 -0.98 0.69
N GLY A 71 -10.37 -1.64 -0.25
CA GLY A 71 -9.99 -1.11 -1.56
C GLY A 71 -8.50 -1.23 -1.78
N ILE A 72 -8.03 -0.86 -2.99
CA ILE A 72 -6.61 -0.83 -3.33
C ILE A 72 -6.16 0.62 -3.46
N LEU A 73 -5.17 1.02 -2.68
CA LEU A 73 -4.39 2.22 -2.89
C LEU A 73 -3.15 1.85 -3.72
N LEU A 74 -3.09 2.30 -4.95
CA LEU A 74 -1.93 2.18 -5.85
C LEU A 74 -1.14 3.48 -5.80
N ALA A 75 0.15 3.41 -5.53
CA ALA A 75 1.02 4.58 -5.43
C ALA A 75 2.32 4.37 -6.22
N GLY A 76 2.84 5.45 -6.82
CA GLY A 76 4.14 5.47 -7.45
C GLY A 76 5.19 5.96 -6.46
N VAL A 77 6.19 5.13 -6.15
CA VAL A 77 7.26 5.47 -5.21
C VAL A 77 8.61 5.47 -5.92
N ASP A 78 9.61 6.08 -5.30
CA ASP A 78 10.97 6.08 -5.82
C ASP A 78 11.54 4.67 -5.84
N ALA A 79 12.00 4.22 -7.02
CA ALA A 79 12.58 2.89 -7.20
C ALA A 79 13.88 2.71 -6.39
N ALA A 80 14.73 3.71 -6.33
CA ALA A 80 15.99 3.66 -5.62
C ALA A 80 15.79 3.47 -4.10
N SER A 81 14.79 4.15 -3.52
CA SER A 81 14.45 4.02 -2.10
C SER A 81 13.90 2.64 -1.71
N ASN A 82 13.48 1.85 -2.70
CA ASN A 82 12.88 0.52 -2.49
C ASN A 82 13.76 -0.62 -3.03
N PHE A 83 15.05 -0.37 -3.28
CA PHE A 83 16.02 -1.35 -3.79
C PHE A 83 15.56 -2.04 -5.08
N ALA A 84 14.75 -1.34 -5.89
CA ALA A 84 14.32 -1.83 -7.18
C ALA A 84 15.40 -1.61 -8.24
N ASP A 85 15.24 -2.28 -9.37
CA ASP A 85 16.12 -2.12 -10.53
C ASP A 85 16.10 -0.64 -11.00
N GLU A 86 17.26 -0.02 -11.08
CA GLU A 86 17.43 1.39 -11.48
C GLU A 86 16.98 1.68 -12.91
N THR A 87 16.59 0.64 -13.67
CA THR A 87 16.04 0.80 -15.03
C THR A 87 14.67 1.50 -15.04
N TRP A 88 14.00 1.57 -13.89
CA TRP A 88 12.67 2.18 -13.80
C TRP A 88 12.70 3.45 -12.97
N PRO A 89 12.11 4.55 -13.47
CA PRO A 89 12.11 5.83 -12.77
C PRO A 89 11.22 5.84 -11.53
N TYR A 90 10.31 4.88 -11.39
CA TYR A 90 9.42 4.71 -10.25
C TYR A 90 9.01 3.25 -10.09
N LEU A 91 8.56 2.88 -8.91
CA LEU A 91 8.01 1.57 -8.59
C LEU A 91 6.54 1.72 -8.19
N PRO A 92 5.59 0.99 -8.80
CA PRO A 92 4.24 0.93 -8.29
C PRO A 92 4.18 0.03 -7.05
N VAL A 93 3.60 0.55 -5.98
CA VAL A 93 3.28 -0.18 -4.76
C VAL A 93 1.77 -0.14 -4.54
N ALA A 94 1.23 -1.18 -3.94
CA ALA A 94 -0.19 -1.26 -3.66
C ALA A 94 -0.45 -1.71 -2.23
N TYR A 95 -1.46 -1.11 -1.60
CA TYR A 95 -1.86 -1.39 -0.22
C TYR A 95 -3.38 -1.55 -0.12
N ASP A 96 -3.85 -2.29 0.90
CA ASP A 96 -5.26 -2.19 1.30
C ASP A 96 -5.52 -0.79 1.86
N MET A 97 -6.65 -0.21 1.49
CA MET A 97 -7.04 1.13 1.94
C MET A 97 -7.61 1.14 3.35
N SER A 98 -8.06 0.01 3.89
CA SER A 98 -8.62 -0.02 5.24
C SER A 98 -7.54 0.30 6.28
N CYS A 99 -7.89 1.14 7.25
CA CYS A 99 -7.00 1.48 8.35
C CYS A 99 -6.73 0.24 9.23
N PRO A 100 -5.47 -0.20 9.41
CA PRO A 100 -5.19 -1.38 10.20
C PRO A 100 -5.43 -1.20 11.72
N VAL A 101 -5.49 0.04 12.21
CA VAL A 101 -5.85 0.33 13.61
C VAL A 101 -7.33 0.06 13.84
N GLU A 102 -8.18 0.60 12.98
CA GLU A 102 -9.63 0.46 13.05
C GLU A 102 -10.11 -0.93 12.63
N ALA A 103 -9.46 -1.51 11.61
CA ALA A 103 -9.82 -2.78 10.98
C ALA A 103 -11.31 -2.86 10.58
N GLU A 104 -11.87 -1.72 10.16
CA GLU A 104 -13.23 -1.57 9.66
C GLU A 104 -13.18 -1.31 8.16
N ARG A 105 -14.03 -2.02 7.39
CA ARG A 105 -14.02 -1.96 5.93
C ARG A 105 -14.24 -0.57 5.35
N ASP A 106 -15.08 0.22 6.01
CA ASP A 106 -15.48 1.55 5.54
C ASP A 106 -14.58 2.67 6.07
N VAL A 107 -13.66 2.37 7.00
CA VAL A 107 -12.67 3.32 7.50
C VAL A 107 -11.41 3.20 6.67
N VAL A 108 -11.41 3.89 5.54
CA VAL A 108 -10.31 3.88 4.57
C VAL A 108 -9.39 5.09 4.76
N VAL A 109 -8.10 4.89 4.52
CA VAL A 109 -7.11 5.95 4.49
C VAL A 109 -7.26 6.77 3.20
N TYR A 110 -6.89 8.04 3.26
CA TYR A 110 -6.71 8.92 2.11
C TYR A 110 -5.23 9.32 2.00
N VAL A 111 -4.80 9.77 0.84
CA VAL A 111 -3.44 10.28 0.65
C VAL A 111 -3.44 11.79 0.85
N ASP A 112 -2.56 12.28 1.72
CA ASP A 112 -2.27 13.70 1.82
C ASP A 112 -1.30 14.11 0.70
N ASP A 113 -1.77 14.93 -0.23
CA ASP A 113 -1.00 15.36 -1.41
C ASP A 113 0.26 16.17 -1.07
N ASN A 114 0.34 16.76 0.13
CA ASN A 114 1.50 17.56 0.54
C ASN A 114 2.63 16.69 1.09
N THR A 115 2.29 15.62 1.81
CA THR A 115 3.26 14.74 2.47
C THR A 115 3.43 13.40 1.76
N PHE A 116 2.51 13.04 0.88
CA PHE A 116 2.41 11.74 0.24
C PHE A 116 2.32 10.58 1.25
N GLU A 117 1.62 10.82 2.35
CA GLU A 117 1.33 9.86 3.40
C GLU A 117 -0.11 9.38 3.30
N ALA A 118 -0.35 8.11 3.63
CA ALA A 118 -1.70 7.63 3.82
C ALA A 118 -2.18 7.95 5.25
N VAL A 119 -3.30 8.63 5.38
CA VAL A 119 -3.83 9.14 6.66
C VAL A 119 -5.19 8.54 6.95
N CYS A 120 -5.38 8.02 8.15
CA CYS A 120 -6.68 7.56 8.60
C CYS A 120 -7.53 8.74 9.10
N PRO A 121 -8.73 8.97 8.55
CA PRO A 121 -9.59 10.08 8.99
C PRO A 121 -10.13 9.90 10.41
N LYS A 122 -10.19 8.66 10.94
CA LYS A 122 -10.77 8.35 12.25
C LYS A 122 -9.73 8.42 13.37
N CYS A 123 -8.65 7.65 13.28
CA CYS A 123 -7.64 7.59 14.35
C CYS A 123 -6.44 8.51 14.12
N GLN A 124 -6.38 9.23 12.99
CA GLN A 124 -5.27 10.14 12.64
C GLN A 124 -3.89 9.43 12.63
N SER A 125 -3.88 8.13 12.33
CA SER A 125 -2.63 7.42 12.07
C SER A 125 -2.14 7.74 10.66
N HIS A 126 -0.83 7.95 10.53
CA HIS A 126 -0.15 8.21 9.27
C HIS A 126 0.75 7.03 8.90
N TYR A 127 0.82 6.74 7.62
CA TYR A 127 1.59 5.63 7.06
C TYR A 127 2.43 6.12 5.88
N THR A 128 3.71 5.75 5.86
CA THR A 128 4.57 6.08 4.73
C THR A 128 4.27 5.18 3.53
N LEU A 129 3.95 5.78 2.38
CA LEU A 129 3.81 5.05 1.12
C LEU A 129 5.16 4.75 0.48
N MET A 130 6.16 5.60 0.72
CA MET A 130 7.49 5.49 0.14
C MET A 130 8.31 4.31 0.68
N SER A 131 7.98 3.80 1.87
CA SER A 131 8.75 2.75 2.54
C SER A 131 7.85 1.69 3.19
N GLY A 132 7.20 0.89 2.35
CA GLY A 132 6.52 -0.34 2.75
C GLY A 132 5.24 -0.20 3.58
N GLY A 133 4.61 0.98 3.64
CA GLY A 133 3.35 1.18 4.35
C GLY A 133 3.46 1.20 5.87
N GLY A 134 4.67 1.41 6.41
CA GLY A 134 4.90 1.45 7.86
C GLY A 134 4.24 2.65 8.55
N PRO A 135 3.86 2.52 9.84
CA PRO A 135 3.27 3.62 10.59
C PRO A 135 4.35 4.66 10.97
N ILE A 136 4.02 5.95 10.84
CA ILE A 136 4.95 7.06 11.13
C ILE A 136 4.39 8.05 12.15
N ALA A 137 3.06 8.10 12.33
CA ALA A 137 2.43 8.92 13.35
C ALA A 137 1.12 8.30 13.84
N GLY A 138 0.61 8.81 14.96
CA GLY A 138 -0.65 8.39 15.56
C GLY A 138 -0.61 7.04 16.28
N PRO A 139 -1.77 6.49 16.65
CA PRO A 139 -1.87 5.24 17.40
C PRO A 139 -1.21 4.03 16.75
N ALA A 140 -1.14 3.99 15.41
CA ALA A 140 -0.53 2.90 14.66
C ALA A 140 0.95 2.67 15.01
N VAL A 141 1.69 3.73 15.42
CA VAL A 141 3.10 3.62 15.80
C VAL A 141 3.26 2.77 17.05
N GLY A 142 2.49 3.05 18.11
CA GLY A 142 2.52 2.27 19.35
C GLY A 142 2.03 0.83 19.18
N LEU A 143 1.06 0.61 18.29
CA LEU A 143 0.50 -0.70 17.95
C LEU A 143 1.35 -1.45 16.92
N ARG A 144 2.24 -0.75 16.23
CA ARG A 144 3.07 -1.27 15.12
C ARG A 144 2.25 -1.88 13.99
N TYR A 145 1.12 -1.28 13.68
CA TYR A 145 0.25 -1.68 12.59
C TYR A 145 0.58 -0.89 11.33
N GLY A 146 1.03 -1.57 10.28
CA GLY A 146 1.27 -1.00 8.95
C GLY A 146 0.16 -1.36 7.98
N LEU A 147 0.09 -0.64 6.85
CA LEU A 147 -0.81 -0.97 5.75
C LEU A 147 -0.48 -2.36 5.21
N GLU A 148 -1.50 -3.11 4.82
CA GLU A 148 -1.32 -4.42 4.19
C GLU A 148 -0.87 -4.27 2.74
N PRO A 149 0.34 -4.73 2.37
CA PRO A 149 0.85 -4.56 1.02
C PRO A 149 0.37 -5.67 0.10
N TYR A 150 0.12 -5.31 -1.16
CA TYR A 150 -0.21 -6.19 -2.26
C TYR A 150 0.95 -6.30 -3.25
N LYS A 151 0.98 -7.36 -4.07
CA LYS A 151 1.96 -7.51 -5.14
C LYS A 151 1.50 -6.76 -6.39
N CYS A 152 2.43 -5.98 -6.98
CA CYS A 152 2.32 -5.46 -8.32
C CYS A 152 3.21 -6.30 -9.24
N ILE A 153 2.63 -7.01 -10.22
CA ILE A 153 3.33 -7.90 -11.13
C ILE A 153 3.19 -7.35 -12.55
N GLY A 154 4.29 -7.00 -13.20
CA GLY A 154 4.27 -6.43 -14.53
C GLY A 154 5.42 -5.47 -14.77
N SER A 155 5.23 -4.55 -15.73
CA SER A 155 6.18 -3.49 -16.04
C SER A 155 5.45 -2.20 -16.46
N PRO A 156 6.10 -1.03 -16.42
CA PRO A 156 5.51 0.22 -16.94
C PRO A 156 5.08 0.16 -18.39
N MET A 157 5.71 -0.71 -19.19
CA MET A 157 5.39 -0.88 -20.62
C MET A 157 4.18 -1.79 -20.85
N THR A 158 4.00 -2.80 -20.01
CA THR A 158 2.93 -3.81 -20.17
C THR A 158 1.76 -3.58 -19.23
N GLY A 159 1.89 -2.66 -18.28
CA GLY A 159 0.98 -2.50 -17.17
C GLY A 159 1.20 -3.57 -16.11
N PHE A 160 0.37 -3.52 -15.07
CA PHE A 160 0.53 -4.36 -13.88
C PHE A 160 -0.75 -5.11 -13.53
N ILE A 161 -0.56 -6.26 -12.91
CA ILE A 161 -1.63 -6.99 -12.22
C ILE A 161 -1.35 -6.87 -10.72
N ILE A 162 -2.37 -6.47 -9.96
CA ILE A 162 -2.29 -6.37 -8.50
C ILE A 162 -2.95 -7.61 -7.91
N THR A 163 -2.21 -8.30 -7.04
CA THR A 163 -2.67 -9.51 -6.38
C THR A 163 -2.32 -9.50 -4.91
N ARG A 164 -2.98 -10.35 -4.12
CA ARG A 164 -2.54 -10.63 -2.76
C ARG A 164 -1.19 -11.37 -2.78
N ARG A 165 -0.38 -11.20 -1.74
CA ARG A 165 0.89 -11.89 -1.55
C ARG A 165 0.72 -13.39 -1.37
#